data_d39174af50609a7be1ea08d6bbc3eea9
#
_entry.id   d39174af50609a7be1ea08d6bbc3eea9
#
_cell.length_a   1.000
_cell.length_b   1.000
_cell.length_c   1.000
_cell.angle_alpha   90.00
_cell.angle_beta   90.00
_cell.angle_gamma   90.00
#
_symmetry.space_group_name_H-M   'P 1'
#
loop_
_entity.id
_entity.type
_entity.pdbx_description
1 polymer ?
#
loop_
_entity_poly.entity_id
_entity_poly.type
_entity_poly.pdbx_seq_one_letter_code
_entity_poly.pdbx_strand_id
1 'polypeptide(L)'
;MTPPFDLTSPLPADARVQDPPVELPDYLRRYYAWAYVWPISVWFFDHQPIINAILFGNYRRIMENTLRMMDPQTAGRTLQVAGVYGELTPTLMSRGIEDFSLIDAAPIQLEAARKKLAAIGKSAHLARMTAESLRYADGTFDTALMFLLLHEMPAQSRRASLTEAIRVLKPGGRFVIAEYGERRKGHFFHRFWPMRWVITHAEPFLGGFWSDDLNAVLAECAAALGRTIELEEHVDVFGGFYRVMRYRVS
;
A
#
# COMPACT_ATOMS: atom_id res chain seq x y z
N MET A 1 19.28 -5.01 23.29
CA MET A 1 18.80 -6.23 22.60
C MET A 1 17.39 -6.49 23.10
N THR A 2 16.37 -6.07 22.37
CA THR A 2 14.96 -6.33 22.70
C THR A 2 14.64 -7.73 22.17
N PRO A 3 13.99 -8.62 22.95
CA PRO A 3 13.69 -9.97 22.48
C PRO A 3 12.74 -9.94 21.27
N PRO A 4 12.84 -10.91 20.35
CA PRO A 4 11.91 -11.01 19.23
C PRO A 4 10.51 -11.30 19.76
N PHE A 5 9.51 -10.66 19.18
CA PHE A 5 8.09 -10.89 19.48
C PHE A 5 7.75 -12.38 19.25
N ASP A 6 7.13 -13.02 20.25
CA ASP A 6 6.60 -14.37 20.14
C ASP A 6 5.36 -14.34 19.24
N LEU A 7 5.49 -14.86 18.03
CA LEU A 7 4.48 -14.84 16.96
C LEU A 7 3.49 -16.01 17.04
N THR A 8 3.53 -16.84 18.11
CA THR A 8 2.67 -18.02 18.23
C THR A 8 1.38 -17.79 19.01
N SER A 9 1.24 -16.66 19.68
CA SER A 9 0.02 -16.31 20.41
C SER A 9 -0.87 -15.35 19.59
N PRO A 10 -2.20 -15.54 19.56
CA PRO A 10 -3.10 -14.52 19.01
C PRO A 10 -2.94 -13.24 19.83
N LEU A 11 -2.64 -12.13 19.15
CA LEU A 11 -2.45 -10.84 19.79
C LEU A 11 -3.78 -10.40 20.47
N PRO A 12 -3.73 -9.89 21.71
CA PRO A 12 -4.93 -9.40 22.40
C PRO A 12 -5.55 -8.24 21.61
N ALA A 13 -6.88 -8.23 21.52
CA ALA A 13 -7.69 -7.28 20.75
C ALA A 13 -7.54 -5.80 21.20
N ASP A 14 -6.84 -5.55 22.32
CA ASP A 14 -6.63 -4.24 22.94
C ASP A 14 -5.17 -3.80 23.04
N ALA A 15 -4.28 -4.39 22.24
CA ALA A 15 -2.90 -3.94 22.18
C ALA A 15 -2.87 -2.46 21.78
N ARG A 16 -2.86 -1.59 22.81
CA ARG A 16 -2.59 -0.15 22.63
C ARG A 16 -1.25 -0.02 21.95
N VAL A 17 -1.20 0.79 20.91
CA VAL A 17 0.02 1.14 20.18
C VAL A 17 1.03 1.76 21.15
N GLN A 18 1.77 0.93 21.90
CA GLN A 18 2.95 1.31 22.68
C GLN A 18 4.20 1.06 21.84
N ASP A 19 4.17 1.58 20.61
CA ASP A 19 5.34 1.54 19.75
C ASP A 19 6.30 2.69 20.10
N PRO A 20 7.63 2.43 20.09
CA PRO A 20 8.60 3.51 20.19
C PRO A 20 8.30 4.57 19.11
N PRO A 21 8.62 5.84 19.37
CA PRO A 21 8.30 6.92 18.43
C PRO A 21 8.89 6.60 17.05
N VAL A 22 8.03 6.29 16.10
CA VAL A 22 8.40 6.19 14.70
C VAL A 22 8.38 7.60 14.14
N GLU A 23 9.52 8.09 13.68
CA GLU A 23 9.56 9.37 12.99
C GLU A 23 8.86 9.23 11.64
N LEU A 24 8.05 10.24 11.30
CA LEU A 24 7.46 10.31 9.97
C LEU A 24 8.59 10.50 8.95
N PRO A 25 8.59 9.73 7.85
CA PRO A 25 9.55 9.93 6.77
C PRO A 25 9.59 11.39 6.30
N ASP A 26 10.78 11.90 6.02
CA ASP A 26 10.95 13.30 5.64
C ASP A 26 10.12 13.72 4.44
N TYR A 27 9.99 12.84 3.44
CA TYR A 27 9.17 13.12 2.27
C TYR A 27 7.68 13.24 2.63
N LEU A 28 7.17 12.40 3.54
CA LEU A 28 5.79 12.45 4.01
C LEU A 28 5.55 13.76 4.79
N ARG A 29 6.46 14.11 5.68
CA ARG A 29 6.38 15.34 6.47
C ARG A 29 6.45 16.60 5.61
N ARG A 30 7.31 16.60 4.58
CA ARG A 30 7.58 17.77 3.75
C ARG A 30 6.54 17.99 2.66
N TYR A 31 6.08 16.93 2.01
CA TYR A 31 5.24 17.02 0.82
C TYR A 31 3.80 16.60 1.03
N TYR A 32 3.53 15.69 1.96
CA TYR A 32 2.22 15.05 2.11
C TYR A 32 1.60 15.24 3.50
N ALA A 33 2.24 15.97 4.45
CA ALA A 33 1.67 16.20 5.77
C ALA A 33 0.26 16.80 5.71
N TRP A 34 0.04 17.72 4.78
CA TRP A 34 -1.25 18.34 4.56
C TRP A 34 -2.35 17.35 4.15
N ALA A 35 -2.01 16.29 3.43
CA ALA A 35 -2.97 15.27 3.01
C ALA A 35 -3.17 14.18 4.08
N TYR A 36 -2.09 13.63 4.66
CA TYR A 36 -2.13 12.42 5.46
C TYR A 36 -2.00 12.60 6.96
N VAL A 37 -1.62 13.79 7.44
CA VAL A 37 -1.36 14.06 8.87
C VAL A 37 -2.37 15.01 9.48
N TRP A 38 -2.93 15.96 8.71
CA TRP A 38 -3.88 16.93 9.23
C TRP A 38 -5.28 16.32 9.37
N PRO A 39 -5.92 16.41 10.55
CA PRO A 39 -7.21 15.76 10.79
C PRO A 39 -8.32 16.15 9.82
N ILE A 40 -8.37 17.44 9.46
CA ILE A 40 -9.39 17.94 8.53
C ILE A 40 -9.19 17.40 7.11
N SER A 41 -7.94 17.23 6.68
CA SER A 41 -7.62 16.69 5.37
C SER A 41 -7.89 15.20 5.31
N VAL A 42 -7.52 14.45 6.36
CA VAL A 42 -7.83 13.02 6.47
C VAL A 42 -9.34 12.82 6.39
N TRP A 43 -10.13 13.58 7.14
CA TRP A 43 -11.58 13.55 7.05
C TRP A 43 -12.08 13.89 5.64
N PHE A 44 -11.57 14.94 5.01
CA PHE A 44 -11.99 15.39 3.68
C PHE A 44 -11.67 14.36 2.60
N PHE A 45 -10.41 13.89 2.53
CA PHE A 45 -9.97 12.95 1.51
C PHE A 45 -10.56 11.55 1.69
N ASP A 46 -11.06 11.20 2.88
CA ASP A 46 -11.69 9.91 3.13
C ASP A 46 -13.11 9.79 2.56
N HIS A 47 -13.66 10.87 1.99
CA HIS A 47 -14.98 10.83 1.37
C HIS A 47 -14.91 10.23 -0.04
N GLN A 48 -15.74 9.22 -0.30
CA GLN A 48 -15.80 8.49 -1.56
C GLN A 48 -15.86 9.40 -2.82
N PRO A 49 -16.71 10.45 -2.88
CA PRO A 49 -16.74 11.34 -4.03
C PRO A 49 -15.41 12.05 -4.28
N ILE A 50 -14.69 12.43 -3.21
CA ILE A 50 -13.41 13.14 -3.29
C ILE A 50 -12.33 12.21 -3.84
N ILE A 51 -12.18 11.01 -3.26
CA ILE A 51 -11.22 10.02 -3.75
C ILE A 51 -11.50 9.66 -5.21
N ASN A 52 -12.79 9.45 -5.53
CA ASN A 52 -13.16 9.12 -6.89
C ASN A 52 -12.85 10.25 -7.86
N ALA A 53 -13.03 11.52 -7.47
CA ALA A 53 -12.65 12.68 -8.28
C ALA A 53 -11.12 12.75 -8.49
N ILE A 54 -10.32 12.55 -7.42
CA ILE A 54 -8.85 12.53 -7.47
C ILE A 54 -8.35 11.44 -8.43
N LEU A 55 -9.00 10.28 -8.44
CA LEU A 55 -8.66 9.15 -9.31
C LEU A 55 -9.44 9.15 -10.63
N PHE A 56 -9.93 10.31 -11.06
CA PHE A 56 -10.63 10.51 -12.34
C PHE A 56 -11.78 9.51 -12.58
N GLY A 57 -12.55 9.21 -11.53
CA GLY A 57 -13.67 8.26 -11.59
C GLY A 57 -13.29 6.78 -11.58
N ASN A 58 -12.02 6.45 -11.31
CA ASN A 58 -11.53 5.07 -11.42
C ASN A 58 -11.30 4.37 -10.07
N TYR A 59 -11.51 5.04 -8.92
CA TYR A 59 -11.29 4.44 -7.61
C TYR A 59 -11.93 3.05 -7.48
N ARG A 60 -13.22 2.96 -7.81
CA ARG A 60 -13.96 1.70 -7.70
C ARG A 60 -13.36 0.59 -8.57
N ARG A 61 -12.97 0.90 -9.81
CA ARG A 61 -12.37 -0.08 -10.72
C ARG A 61 -11.02 -0.60 -10.21
N ILE A 62 -10.17 0.31 -9.68
CA ILE A 62 -8.88 -0.06 -9.08
C ILE A 62 -9.14 -0.94 -7.86
N MET A 63 -10.03 -0.52 -6.97
CA MET A 63 -10.40 -1.27 -5.78
C MET A 63 -10.96 -2.66 -6.10
N GLU A 64 -11.90 -2.79 -7.02
CA GLU A 64 -12.51 -4.07 -7.40
C GLU A 64 -11.47 -5.06 -7.97
N ASN A 65 -10.54 -4.60 -8.82
CA ASN A 65 -9.46 -5.44 -9.30
C ASN A 65 -8.49 -5.84 -8.19
N THR A 66 -8.17 -4.94 -7.27
CA THR A 66 -7.36 -5.25 -6.09
C THR A 66 -8.05 -6.32 -5.22
N LEU A 67 -9.33 -6.14 -4.92
CA LEU A 67 -10.13 -7.09 -4.14
C LEU A 67 -10.20 -8.48 -4.79
N ARG A 68 -10.27 -8.54 -6.11
CA ARG A 68 -10.26 -9.80 -6.87
C ARG A 68 -8.90 -10.49 -6.78
N MET A 69 -7.80 -9.73 -6.89
CA MET A 69 -6.44 -10.28 -6.79
C MET A 69 -6.06 -10.70 -5.37
N MET A 70 -6.68 -10.08 -4.35
CA MET A 70 -6.46 -10.42 -2.94
C MET A 70 -7.15 -11.71 -2.50
N ASP A 71 -8.12 -12.21 -3.24
CA ASP A 71 -8.86 -13.49 -3.06
C ASP A 71 -8.85 -14.03 -1.60
N PRO A 72 -9.92 -13.84 -0.84
CA PRO A 72 -9.97 -14.19 0.59
C PRO A 72 -9.69 -15.67 0.87
N GLN A 73 -9.98 -16.58 -0.10
CA GLN A 73 -9.78 -18.02 0.07
C GLN A 73 -8.28 -18.39 0.09
N THR A 74 -7.45 -17.54 -0.48
CA THR A 74 -6.02 -17.82 -0.64
C THR A 74 -5.12 -16.73 -0.05
N ALA A 75 -5.70 -15.67 0.51
CA ALA A 75 -4.95 -14.53 1.04
C ALA A 75 -4.11 -14.88 2.26
N GLY A 76 -4.60 -15.81 3.12
CA GLY A 76 -3.90 -16.19 4.36
C GLY A 76 -3.63 -14.99 5.26
N ARG A 77 -2.50 -15.02 5.97
CA ARG A 77 -2.04 -13.89 6.79
C ARG A 77 -1.64 -12.72 5.91
N THR A 78 -2.37 -11.62 6.02
CA THR A 78 -2.31 -10.50 5.09
C THR A 78 -1.73 -9.26 5.75
N LEU A 79 -0.80 -8.60 5.03
CA LEU A 79 -0.26 -7.29 5.38
C LEU A 79 -0.71 -6.24 4.36
N GLN A 80 -1.35 -5.18 4.84
CA GLN A 80 -1.49 -3.95 4.07
C GLN A 80 -0.42 -2.95 4.52
N VAL A 81 0.39 -2.50 3.57
CA VAL A 81 1.44 -1.50 3.78
C VAL A 81 0.88 -0.13 3.44
N ALA A 82 0.77 0.72 4.43
CA ALA A 82 0.10 2.01 4.50
C ALA A 82 -1.44 1.95 4.50
N GLY A 83 -2.02 2.83 5.32
CA GLY A 83 -3.44 3.11 5.31
C GLY A 83 -3.87 3.77 4.00
N VAL A 84 -5.13 3.56 3.62
CA VAL A 84 -5.68 4.16 2.41
C VAL A 84 -7.01 4.82 2.71
N TYR A 85 -7.32 5.87 1.97
CA TYR A 85 -8.63 6.48 2.01
C TYR A 85 -9.69 5.59 1.37
N GLY A 86 -10.93 5.76 1.78
CA GLY A 86 -12.09 5.06 1.24
C GLY A 86 -12.32 3.69 1.84
N GLU A 87 -12.93 2.80 1.05
CA GLU A 87 -13.57 1.57 1.51
C GLU A 87 -12.72 0.29 1.30
N LEU A 88 -11.48 0.39 0.79
CA LEU A 88 -10.69 -0.80 0.44
C LEU A 88 -10.47 -1.71 1.66
N THR A 89 -9.89 -1.18 2.74
CA THR A 89 -9.58 -1.97 3.95
C THR A 89 -10.82 -2.59 4.59
N PRO A 90 -11.92 -1.84 4.87
CA PRO A 90 -13.13 -2.45 5.41
C PRO A 90 -13.76 -3.46 4.44
N THR A 91 -13.68 -3.25 3.13
CA THR A 91 -14.21 -4.20 2.15
C THR A 91 -13.39 -5.50 2.11
N LEU A 92 -12.05 -5.45 2.18
CA LEU A 92 -11.20 -6.64 2.30
C LEU A 92 -11.62 -7.49 3.51
N MET A 93 -11.74 -6.87 4.67
CA MET A 93 -12.14 -7.54 5.92
C MET A 93 -13.58 -8.09 5.86
N SER A 94 -14.50 -7.37 5.20
CA SER A 94 -15.89 -7.84 5.01
C SER A 94 -15.99 -9.03 4.05
N ARG A 95 -15.03 -9.18 3.13
CA ARG A 95 -14.96 -10.33 2.19
C ARG A 95 -14.35 -11.59 2.79
N GLY A 96 -13.90 -11.55 4.07
CA GLY A 96 -13.46 -12.74 4.79
C GLY A 96 -11.94 -12.86 4.97
N ILE A 97 -11.16 -11.82 4.72
CA ILE A 97 -9.77 -11.80 5.15
C ILE A 97 -9.76 -11.52 6.66
N GLU A 98 -9.39 -12.52 7.46
CA GLU A 98 -9.50 -12.46 8.93
C GLU A 98 -8.17 -12.14 9.62
N ASP A 99 -7.06 -12.76 9.21
CA ASP A 99 -5.72 -12.49 9.75
C ASP A 99 -5.11 -11.31 8.99
N PHE A 100 -5.44 -10.09 9.43
CA PHE A 100 -5.13 -8.86 8.73
C PHE A 100 -4.31 -7.90 9.59
N SER A 101 -3.18 -7.49 9.06
CA SER A 101 -2.32 -6.46 9.63
C SER A 101 -2.27 -5.24 8.71
N LEU A 102 -2.36 -4.05 9.29
CA LEU A 102 -2.18 -2.78 8.58
C LEU A 102 -1.13 -1.97 9.32
N ILE A 103 -0.15 -1.48 8.56
CA ILE A 103 0.86 -0.57 9.11
C ILE A 103 0.72 0.82 8.47
N ASP A 104 1.05 1.84 9.23
CA ASP A 104 1.19 3.20 8.73
C ASP A 104 2.16 4.00 9.61
N ALA A 105 2.87 4.95 9.01
CA ALA A 105 3.74 5.87 9.74
C ALA A 105 2.95 6.95 10.48
N ALA A 106 1.77 7.34 9.97
CA ALA A 106 0.92 8.38 10.52
C ALA A 106 -0.16 7.78 11.47
N PRO A 107 -0.12 8.09 12.78
CA PRO A 107 -1.08 7.54 13.74
C PRO A 107 -2.54 7.83 13.40
N ILE A 108 -2.81 8.97 12.77
CA ILE A 108 -4.16 9.37 12.39
C ILE A 108 -4.76 8.43 11.32
N GLN A 109 -3.94 7.87 10.43
CA GLN A 109 -4.38 6.90 9.42
C GLN A 109 -4.78 5.58 10.09
N LEU A 110 -4.01 5.12 11.08
CA LEU A 110 -4.35 3.94 11.88
C LEU A 110 -5.65 4.14 12.66
N GLU A 111 -5.84 5.31 13.25
CA GLU A 111 -7.07 5.65 13.97
C GLU A 111 -8.29 5.71 13.02
N ALA A 112 -8.12 6.26 11.81
CA ALA A 112 -9.17 6.27 10.79
C ALA A 112 -9.53 4.82 10.37
N ALA A 113 -8.53 3.98 10.11
CA ALA A 113 -8.73 2.57 9.81
C ALA A 113 -9.44 1.83 10.95
N ARG A 114 -9.03 2.05 12.20
CA ARG A 114 -9.66 1.46 13.39
C ARG A 114 -11.15 1.80 13.48
N LYS A 115 -11.52 3.07 13.25
CA LYS A 115 -12.92 3.53 13.27
C LYS A 115 -13.75 2.86 12.17
N LYS A 116 -13.22 2.78 10.96
CA LYS A 116 -13.89 2.11 9.83
C LYS A 116 -14.13 0.63 10.11
N LEU A 117 -13.13 -0.06 10.63
CA LEU A 117 -13.24 -1.48 10.97
C LEU A 117 -14.23 -1.72 12.11
N ALA A 118 -14.21 -0.89 13.15
CA ALA A 118 -15.17 -0.96 14.25
C ALA A 118 -16.61 -0.75 13.76
N ALA A 119 -16.83 0.14 12.78
CA ALA A 119 -18.16 0.39 12.21
C ALA A 119 -18.77 -0.84 11.51
N ILE A 120 -17.96 -1.78 11.08
CA ILE A 120 -18.38 -3.06 10.46
C ILE A 120 -18.21 -4.26 11.41
N GLY A 121 -17.95 -4.02 12.71
CA GLY A 121 -17.76 -5.08 13.70
C GLY A 121 -16.49 -5.92 13.49
N LYS A 122 -15.47 -5.36 12.84
CA LYS A 122 -14.18 -6.02 12.58
C LYS A 122 -13.06 -5.32 13.34
N SER A 123 -11.95 -6.06 13.52
CA SER A 123 -10.70 -5.53 14.06
C SER A 123 -9.52 -6.12 13.29
N ALA A 124 -8.40 -5.40 13.25
CA ALA A 124 -7.17 -5.81 12.61
C ALA A 124 -5.98 -5.47 13.51
N HIS A 125 -4.84 -6.10 13.27
CA HIS A 125 -3.59 -5.68 13.87
C HIS A 125 -3.11 -4.38 13.22
N LEU A 126 -3.19 -3.28 13.97
CA LEU A 126 -2.78 -1.95 13.51
C LEU A 126 -1.46 -1.58 14.19
N ALA A 127 -0.41 -1.34 13.41
CA ALA A 127 0.91 -1.03 13.95
C ALA A 127 1.55 0.19 13.30
N ARG A 128 2.16 1.05 14.13
CA ARG A 128 2.87 2.23 13.64
C ARG A 128 4.27 1.85 13.17
N MET A 129 4.48 1.83 11.86
CA MET A 129 5.76 1.51 11.21
C MET A 129 5.89 2.33 9.93
N THR A 130 7.13 2.53 9.47
CA THR A 130 7.38 2.99 8.10
C THR A 130 7.41 1.78 7.17
N ALA A 131 6.99 1.96 5.92
CA ALA A 131 7.08 0.92 4.90
C ALA A 131 8.52 0.48 4.60
N GLU A 132 9.48 1.36 4.87
CA GLU A 132 10.92 1.18 4.66
C GLU A 132 11.58 0.27 5.72
N SER A 133 10.89 0.01 6.84
CA SER A 133 11.42 -0.81 7.94
C SER A 133 10.28 -1.48 8.69
N LEU A 134 9.96 -2.70 8.27
CA LEU A 134 8.89 -3.50 8.86
C LEU A 134 9.44 -4.33 10.03
N ARG A 135 8.83 -4.16 11.22
CA ARG A 135 9.22 -4.90 12.43
C ARG A 135 8.58 -6.30 12.50
N TYR A 136 8.54 -6.97 11.36
CA TYR A 136 8.10 -8.36 11.24
C TYR A 136 9.28 -9.25 10.83
N ALA A 137 9.24 -10.51 11.25
CA ALA A 137 10.23 -11.51 10.82
C ALA A 137 10.07 -11.81 9.32
N ASP A 138 11.14 -12.32 8.72
CA ASP A 138 11.11 -12.82 7.34
C ASP A 138 10.06 -13.90 7.19
N GLY A 139 9.35 -13.91 6.07
CA GLY A 139 8.36 -14.94 5.78
C GLY A 139 7.17 -14.98 6.75
N THR A 140 6.74 -13.83 7.28
CA THR A 140 5.61 -13.76 8.22
C THR A 140 4.25 -13.84 7.50
N PHE A 141 4.12 -13.26 6.31
CA PHE A 141 2.84 -13.06 5.63
C PHE A 141 2.69 -13.94 4.39
N ASP A 142 1.47 -14.39 4.15
CA ASP A 142 1.10 -15.09 2.92
C ASP A 142 0.81 -14.11 1.78
N THR A 143 0.29 -12.93 2.12
CA THR A 143 -0.04 -11.89 1.13
C THR A 143 0.34 -10.50 1.66
N ALA A 144 0.91 -9.66 0.79
CA ALA A 144 1.12 -8.24 1.05
C ALA A 144 0.39 -7.39 0.01
N LEU A 145 -0.07 -6.21 0.43
CA LEU A 145 -0.76 -5.24 -0.41
C LEU A 145 -0.12 -3.87 -0.26
N MET A 146 0.20 -3.25 -1.41
CA MET A 146 0.43 -1.80 -1.53
C MET A 146 -0.59 -1.20 -2.49
N PHE A 147 -1.29 -0.16 -2.04
CA PHE A 147 -2.35 0.47 -2.82
C PHE A 147 -2.09 1.96 -2.96
N LEU A 148 -1.70 2.40 -4.16
CA LEU A 148 -1.42 3.78 -4.51
C LEU A 148 -0.42 4.46 -3.55
N LEU A 149 0.70 3.79 -3.28
CA LEU A 149 1.71 4.22 -2.32
C LEU A 149 3.06 4.57 -2.96
N LEU A 150 3.49 3.78 -3.96
CA LEU A 150 4.87 3.82 -4.45
C LEU A 150 5.20 5.13 -5.19
N HIS A 151 4.22 5.73 -5.85
CA HIS A 151 4.40 7.00 -6.56
C HIS A 151 4.61 8.20 -5.64
N GLU A 152 4.24 8.08 -4.37
CA GLU A 152 4.44 9.11 -3.34
C GLU A 152 5.82 9.06 -2.68
N MET A 153 6.64 8.07 -3.04
CA MET A 153 7.94 7.84 -2.42
C MET A 153 9.12 8.26 -3.30
N PRO A 154 10.19 8.84 -2.72
CA PRO A 154 11.48 8.91 -3.38
C PRO A 154 11.97 7.52 -3.81
N ALA A 155 12.79 7.43 -4.84
CA ALA A 155 13.25 6.14 -5.39
C ALA A 155 13.92 5.23 -4.34
N GLN A 156 14.71 5.81 -3.43
CA GLN A 156 15.37 5.04 -2.36
C GLN A 156 14.35 4.47 -1.37
N SER A 157 13.39 5.27 -0.90
CA SER A 157 12.31 4.84 0.00
C SER A 157 11.43 3.78 -0.65
N ARG A 158 11.09 3.97 -1.93
CA ARG A 158 10.35 3.00 -2.73
C ARG A 158 11.04 1.64 -2.79
N ARG A 159 12.35 1.62 -3.11
CA ARG A 159 13.15 0.38 -3.13
C ARG A 159 13.21 -0.29 -1.76
N ALA A 160 13.47 0.47 -0.69
CA ALA A 160 13.48 -0.06 0.68
C ALA A 160 12.13 -0.68 1.06
N SER A 161 11.02 0.01 0.75
CA SER A 161 9.67 -0.48 1.04
C SER A 161 9.31 -1.74 0.25
N LEU A 162 9.71 -1.83 -1.02
CA LEU A 162 9.51 -3.02 -1.83
C LEU A 162 10.35 -4.20 -1.29
N THR A 163 11.62 -3.95 -0.92
CA THR A 163 12.49 -4.97 -0.33
C THR A 163 11.90 -5.50 0.97
N GLU A 164 11.42 -4.63 1.86
CA GLU A 164 10.80 -5.03 3.11
C GLU A 164 9.50 -5.82 2.91
N ALA A 165 8.64 -5.39 1.97
CA ALA A 165 7.43 -6.13 1.64
C ALA A 165 7.73 -7.54 1.11
N ILE A 166 8.77 -7.69 0.25
CA ILE A 166 9.22 -8.99 -0.26
C ILE A 166 9.84 -9.83 0.87
N ARG A 167 10.63 -9.23 1.76
CA ARG A 167 11.29 -9.92 2.88
C ARG A 167 10.27 -10.59 3.82
N VAL A 168 9.21 -9.86 4.16
CA VAL A 168 8.19 -10.36 5.10
C VAL A 168 7.21 -11.35 4.48
N LEU A 169 7.20 -11.50 3.16
CA LEU A 169 6.41 -12.53 2.49
C LEU A 169 7.07 -13.90 2.62
N LYS A 170 6.24 -14.93 2.80
CA LYS A 170 6.67 -16.33 2.74
C LYS A 170 7.14 -16.70 1.33
N PRO A 171 8.01 -17.72 1.17
CA PRO A 171 8.17 -18.37 -0.13
C PRO A 171 6.80 -18.87 -0.64
N GLY A 172 6.47 -18.58 -1.89
CA GLY A 172 5.15 -18.81 -2.47
C GLY A 172 4.11 -17.73 -2.12
N GLY A 173 4.48 -16.73 -1.32
CA GLY A 173 3.61 -15.60 -0.96
C GLY A 173 3.28 -14.69 -2.12
N ARG A 174 2.18 -13.95 -2.00
CA ARG A 174 1.67 -13.05 -3.05
C ARG A 174 1.87 -11.59 -2.68
N PHE A 175 2.27 -10.80 -3.65
CA PHE A 175 2.38 -9.36 -3.51
C PHE A 175 1.42 -8.69 -4.49
N VAL A 176 0.39 -8.00 -3.97
CA VAL A 176 -0.57 -7.24 -4.79
C VAL A 176 -0.20 -5.76 -4.73
N ILE A 177 -0.07 -5.16 -5.90
CA ILE A 177 0.26 -3.75 -6.05
C ILE A 177 -0.78 -3.10 -6.97
N ALA A 178 -1.48 -2.09 -6.46
CA ALA A 178 -2.30 -1.20 -7.26
C ALA A 178 -1.59 0.16 -7.36
N GLU A 179 -1.31 0.63 -8.59
CA GLU A 179 -0.44 1.80 -8.77
C GLU A 179 -0.71 2.51 -10.11
N TYR A 180 -0.12 3.68 -10.29
CA TYR A 180 -0.04 4.30 -11.62
C TYR A 180 0.62 3.34 -12.61
N GLY A 181 0.10 3.34 -13.83
CA GLY A 181 0.66 2.56 -14.93
C GLY A 181 1.92 3.20 -15.50
N GLU A 182 2.52 2.52 -16.48
CA GLU A 182 3.65 3.08 -17.22
C GLU A 182 3.24 4.30 -18.03
N ARG A 183 4.17 5.22 -18.23
CA ARG A 183 3.94 6.39 -19.04
C ARG A 183 3.77 6.02 -20.51
N ARG A 184 2.52 5.81 -20.93
CA ARG A 184 2.16 5.49 -22.32
C ARG A 184 1.99 6.78 -23.15
N LYS A 185 2.74 6.93 -24.22
CA LYS A 185 2.66 8.10 -25.14
C LYS A 185 1.28 8.29 -25.75
N GLY A 186 0.49 7.23 -25.88
CA GLY A 186 -0.87 7.24 -26.43
C GLY A 186 -1.97 7.70 -25.46
N HIS A 187 -1.71 7.70 -24.16
CA HIS A 187 -2.74 8.05 -23.17
C HIS A 187 -2.97 9.58 -23.12
N PHE A 188 -4.22 10.02 -23.11
CA PHE A 188 -4.59 11.43 -23.13
C PHE A 188 -3.90 12.23 -22.01
N PHE A 189 -3.90 11.76 -20.77
CA PHE A 189 -3.28 12.46 -19.64
C PHE A 189 -1.76 12.62 -19.76
N HIS A 190 -1.10 11.72 -20.47
CA HIS A 190 0.34 11.85 -20.74
C HIS A 190 0.64 12.76 -21.92
N ARG A 191 -0.31 12.87 -22.86
CA ARG A 191 -0.18 13.69 -24.07
C ARG A 191 -0.59 15.14 -23.83
N PHE A 192 -1.62 15.40 -23.02
CA PHE A 192 -2.12 16.73 -22.73
C PHE A 192 -1.27 17.39 -21.63
N TRP A 193 -0.36 18.28 -22.04
CA TRP A 193 0.65 18.88 -21.15
C TRP A 193 0.09 19.62 -19.91
N PRO A 194 -1.06 20.35 -19.94
CA PRO A 194 -1.56 21.01 -18.75
C PRO A 194 -2.00 20.00 -17.68
N MET A 195 -2.66 18.91 -18.06
CA MET A 195 -3.05 17.86 -17.13
C MET A 195 -1.82 17.16 -16.52
N ARG A 196 -0.83 16.85 -17.38
CA ARG A 196 0.43 16.29 -16.91
C ARG A 196 1.14 17.22 -15.92
N TRP A 197 1.15 18.52 -16.20
CA TRP A 197 1.74 19.51 -15.31
C TRP A 197 1.03 19.53 -13.95
N VAL A 198 -0.32 19.54 -13.93
CA VAL A 198 -1.12 19.48 -12.68
C VAL A 198 -0.79 18.21 -11.89
N ILE A 199 -0.83 17.05 -12.55
CA ILE A 199 -0.57 15.77 -11.87
C ILE A 199 0.85 15.71 -11.31
N THR A 200 1.87 16.09 -12.07
CA THR A 200 3.27 16.05 -11.60
C THR A 200 3.61 17.11 -10.55
N HIS A 201 2.80 18.18 -10.43
CA HIS A 201 2.95 19.14 -9.34
C HIS A 201 2.23 18.69 -8.07
N ALA A 202 1.09 18.01 -8.21
CA ALA A 202 0.38 17.39 -7.09
C ALA A 202 1.16 16.19 -6.51
N GLU A 203 1.88 15.47 -7.39
CA GLU A 203 2.63 14.25 -7.05
C GLU A 203 4.13 14.41 -7.37
N PRO A 204 4.92 14.97 -6.45
CA PRO A 204 6.32 15.34 -6.71
C PRO A 204 7.21 14.17 -7.14
N PHE A 205 6.94 12.95 -6.70
CA PHE A 205 7.74 11.76 -6.98
C PHE A 205 7.21 10.91 -8.14
N LEU A 206 6.02 11.22 -8.67
CA LEU A 206 5.40 10.48 -9.76
C LEU A 206 6.25 10.50 -11.04
N GLY A 207 6.92 11.63 -11.32
CA GLY A 207 7.84 11.72 -12.46
C GLY A 207 8.97 10.71 -12.38
N GLY A 208 9.59 10.55 -11.21
CA GLY A 208 10.61 9.53 -10.93
C GLY A 208 10.05 8.12 -10.98
N PHE A 209 8.84 7.91 -10.45
CA PHE A 209 8.15 6.62 -10.51
C PHE A 209 7.90 6.19 -11.97
N TRP A 210 7.48 7.10 -12.85
CA TRP A 210 7.29 6.80 -14.28
C TRP A 210 8.58 6.54 -15.06
N SER A 211 9.72 6.89 -14.51
CA SER A 211 11.03 6.62 -15.11
C SER A 211 11.57 5.24 -14.75
N ASP A 212 11.02 4.62 -13.69
CA ASP A 212 11.42 3.29 -13.24
C ASP A 212 10.58 2.20 -13.94
N ASP A 213 11.25 1.13 -14.33
CA ASP A 213 10.57 -0.14 -14.65
C ASP A 213 10.29 -0.86 -13.34
N LEU A 214 9.04 -0.86 -12.91
CA LEU A 214 8.65 -1.47 -11.64
C LEU A 214 8.97 -2.98 -11.58
N ASN A 215 8.85 -3.70 -12.70
CA ASN A 215 9.17 -5.13 -12.74
C ASN A 215 10.67 -5.36 -12.53
N ALA A 216 11.51 -4.54 -13.18
CA ALA A 216 12.95 -4.60 -12.98
C ALA A 216 13.33 -4.24 -11.54
N VAL A 217 12.74 -3.19 -10.97
CA VAL A 217 12.98 -2.79 -9.57
C VAL A 217 12.58 -3.90 -8.60
N LEU A 218 11.42 -4.53 -8.79
CA LEU A 218 10.98 -5.67 -7.97
C LEU A 218 11.93 -6.86 -8.07
N ALA A 219 12.37 -7.18 -9.28
CA ALA A 219 13.34 -8.27 -9.50
C ALA A 219 14.69 -7.99 -8.79
N GLU A 220 15.20 -6.75 -8.87
CA GLU A 220 16.41 -6.34 -8.14
C GLU A 220 16.22 -6.42 -6.61
N CYS A 221 15.08 -5.97 -6.09
CA CYS A 221 14.76 -6.05 -4.65
C CYS A 221 14.67 -7.51 -4.18
N ALA A 222 14.05 -8.39 -4.96
CA ALA A 222 13.96 -9.81 -4.64
C ALA A 222 15.34 -10.48 -4.69
N ALA A 223 16.14 -10.21 -5.73
CA ALA A 223 17.48 -10.75 -5.87
C ALA A 223 18.42 -10.34 -4.72
N ALA A 224 18.29 -9.13 -4.19
CA ALA A 224 19.02 -8.67 -3.01
C ALA A 224 18.73 -9.50 -1.74
N LEU A 225 17.59 -10.19 -1.70
CA LEU A 225 17.16 -11.10 -0.63
C LEU A 225 17.44 -12.59 -0.97
N GLY A 226 18.08 -12.86 -2.12
CA GLY A 226 18.27 -14.23 -2.62
C GLY A 226 16.95 -14.89 -3.05
N ARG A 227 15.96 -14.10 -3.47
CA ARG A 227 14.62 -14.51 -3.89
C ARG A 227 14.36 -14.17 -5.34
N THR A 228 13.28 -14.74 -5.88
CA THR A 228 12.71 -14.33 -7.17
C THR A 228 11.29 -13.81 -6.99
N ILE A 229 10.84 -13.01 -7.95
CA ILE A 229 9.48 -12.48 -7.99
C ILE A 229 8.97 -12.53 -9.42
N GLU A 230 7.78 -13.10 -9.62
CA GLU A 230 7.18 -13.28 -10.94
C GLU A 230 5.80 -12.65 -11.00
N LEU A 231 5.49 -11.98 -12.10
CA LEU A 231 4.18 -11.39 -12.37
C LEU A 231 3.19 -12.51 -12.73
N GLU A 232 2.18 -12.75 -11.89
CA GLU A 232 1.11 -13.71 -12.14
C GLU A 232 -0.07 -13.11 -12.90
N GLU A 233 -0.40 -11.87 -12.58
CA GLU A 233 -1.58 -11.22 -13.14
C GLU A 233 -1.38 -9.69 -13.24
N HIS A 234 -1.89 -9.11 -14.33
CA HIS A 234 -1.84 -7.68 -14.59
C HIS A 234 -3.17 -7.21 -15.19
N VAL A 235 -3.73 -6.14 -14.65
CA VAL A 235 -4.91 -5.48 -15.19
C VAL A 235 -4.66 -3.99 -15.33
N ASP A 236 -4.80 -3.51 -16.55
CA ASP A 236 -4.81 -2.08 -16.85
C ASP A 236 -6.18 -1.48 -16.51
N VAL A 237 -6.18 -0.34 -15.83
CA VAL A 237 -7.36 0.47 -15.54
C VAL A 237 -7.19 1.84 -16.19
N PHE A 238 -8.28 2.38 -16.73
CA PHE A 238 -8.28 3.68 -17.41
C PHE A 238 -7.22 3.76 -18.51
N GLY A 239 -7.27 2.80 -19.46
CA GLY A 239 -6.34 2.76 -20.58
C GLY A 239 -4.87 2.60 -20.20
N GLY A 240 -4.60 2.02 -19.03
CA GLY A 240 -3.25 1.81 -18.50
C GLY A 240 -2.68 3.02 -17.78
N PHE A 241 -3.51 4.01 -17.41
CA PHE A 241 -3.09 5.10 -16.53
C PHE A 241 -2.89 4.62 -15.09
N TYR A 242 -3.68 3.63 -14.67
CA TYR A 242 -3.50 2.84 -13.47
C TYR A 242 -3.34 1.38 -13.83
N ARG A 243 -2.75 0.60 -12.94
CA ARG A 243 -2.59 -0.86 -13.07
C ARG A 243 -2.77 -1.53 -11.71
N VAL A 244 -3.28 -2.75 -11.74
CA VAL A 244 -3.28 -3.66 -10.59
C VAL A 244 -2.53 -4.91 -10.99
N MET A 245 -1.59 -5.32 -10.18
CA MET A 245 -0.68 -6.43 -10.46
C MET A 245 -0.60 -7.35 -9.26
N ARG A 246 -0.50 -8.64 -9.52
CA ARG A 246 -0.20 -9.65 -8.52
C ARG A 246 1.05 -10.39 -8.91
N TYR A 247 1.96 -10.47 -7.97
CA TYR A 247 3.23 -11.17 -8.09
C TYR A 247 3.28 -12.35 -7.12
N ARG A 248 4.10 -13.35 -7.47
CA ARG A 248 4.49 -14.44 -6.59
C ARG A 248 5.95 -14.30 -6.23
N VAL A 249 6.28 -14.44 -4.94
CA VAL A 249 7.63 -14.43 -4.39
C VAL A 249 8.07 -15.88 -4.15
N SER A 250 9.25 -16.26 -4.61
CA SER A 250 9.82 -17.60 -4.45
C SER A 250 11.19 -17.55 -3.80
#